data_b93adc56826e5ac542104f5f8ea83a31
#
_entry.id   b93adc56826e5ac542104f5f8ea83a31
#
_cell.length_a   1.000
_cell.length_b   1.000
_cell.length_c   1.000
_cell.angle_alpha   90.00
_cell.angle_beta   90.00
_cell.angle_gamma   90.00
#
_symmetry.space_group_name_H-M   'P 1'
#
loop_
_entity.id
_entity.type
_entity.pdbx_description
1 polymer ?
#
loop_
_entity_poly.entity_id
_entity_poly.type
_entity_poly.pdbx_seq_one_letter_code
_entity_poly.pdbx_strand_id
1 'polypeptide(L)'
;IGDFLGEMRDETFHKYDAFAVGEVFNEKEEELKDFMGENGYFSTIFDFSQTNAGKSPKGWYDNRIPTVDEYKQCCFNSQRKAKGIGMYSNIIENHDEPRGVSYYLPEVARHDMGKKLLAAEYFLLKGLPFIYQGQELGMENMTYTSIDQVNDISSIAEYEECMRVGMSKEDAMKVISQYSRDNGRTPFQWDDTENAGFTTGTP
;
A
#
# COMPACT_ATOMS: atom_id res chain seq x y z
N ILE A 1 -23.07 5.58 9.54
CA ILE A 1 -21.90 6.12 8.77
C ILE A 1 -22.41 6.80 7.51
N GLY A 2 -23.29 6.17 6.72
CA GLY A 2 -23.78 6.71 5.45
C GLY A 2 -24.38 8.13 5.56
N ASP A 3 -25.13 8.43 6.61
CA ASP A 3 -25.71 9.77 6.82
C ASP A 3 -24.62 10.84 6.94
N PHE A 4 -23.55 10.57 7.70
CA PHE A 4 -22.42 11.50 7.86
C PHE A 4 -21.62 11.66 6.56
N LEU A 5 -21.36 10.56 5.84
CA LEU A 5 -20.66 10.61 4.56
C LEU A 5 -21.49 11.35 3.50
N GLY A 6 -22.81 11.14 3.49
CA GLY A 6 -23.74 11.86 2.62
C GLY A 6 -23.74 13.37 2.91
N GLU A 7 -23.86 13.76 4.18
CA GLU A 7 -23.79 15.16 4.60
C GLU A 7 -22.43 15.80 4.21
N MET A 8 -21.32 15.10 4.47
CA MET A 8 -19.99 15.57 4.08
C MET A 8 -19.90 15.78 2.56
N ARG A 9 -20.35 14.83 1.76
CA ARG A 9 -20.41 14.96 0.30
C ARG A 9 -21.22 16.19 -0.13
N ASP A 10 -22.44 16.30 0.35
CA ASP A 10 -23.40 17.30 -0.11
C ASP A 10 -23.05 18.72 0.39
N GLU A 11 -22.52 18.83 1.61
CA GLU A 11 -22.15 20.10 2.22
C GLU A 11 -20.74 20.57 1.85
N THR A 12 -19.86 19.68 1.33
CA THR A 12 -18.48 20.04 0.98
C THR A 12 -18.14 19.67 -0.46
N PHE A 13 -17.98 18.40 -0.79
CA PHE A 13 -17.42 17.97 -2.08
C PHE A 13 -18.22 18.48 -3.27
N HIS A 14 -19.55 18.33 -3.27
CA HIS A 14 -20.40 18.78 -4.37
C HIS A 14 -20.45 20.30 -4.49
N LYS A 15 -20.39 21.04 -3.36
CA LYS A 15 -20.41 22.50 -3.40
C LYS A 15 -19.18 23.12 -4.08
N TYR A 16 -18.05 22.44 -3.99
CA TYR A 16 -16.76 22.93 -4.48
C TYR A 16 -16.25 22.17 -5.70
N ASP A 17 -17.07 21.27 -6.29
CA ASP A 17 -16.68 20.39 -7.38
C ASP A 17 -15.35 19.64 -7.06
N ALA A 18 -15.25 19.17 -5.82
CA ALA A 18 -14.04 18.56 -5.32
C ALA A 18 -13.94 17.09 -5.74
N PHE A 19 -12.78 16.69 -6.21
CA PHE A 19 -12.45 15.29 -6.40
C PHE A 19 -12.07 14.68 -5.04
N ALA A 20 -12.87 13.72 -4.57
CA ALA A 20 -12.68 13.08 -3.26
C ALA A 20 -12.28 11.62 -3.42
N VAL A 21 -11.29 11.20 -2.64
CA VAL A 21 -10.81 9.81 -2.60
C VAL A 21 -11.05 9.23 -1.21
N GLY A 22 -11.76 8.10 -1.13
CA GLY A 22 -12.03 7.42 0.13
C GLY A 22 -11.01 6.32 0.43
N GLU A 23 -10.65 6.19 1.70
CA GLU A 23 -9.99 5.01 2.22
C GLU A 23 -11.05 4.14 2.90
N VAL A 24 -11.43 3.05 2.23
CA VAL A 24 -12.54 2.18 2.63
C VAL A 24 -12.04 0.75 2.67
N PHE A 25 -12.29 0.06 3.79
CA PHE A 25 -11.92 -1.35 3.97
C PHE A 25 -13.15 -2.20 4.21
N ASN A 26 -13.11 -3.43 3.70
CA ASN A 26 -14.14 -4.45 3.91
C ASN A 26 -15.52 -4.06 3.38
N GLU A 27 -15.58 -3.19 2.37
CA GLU A 27 -16.82 -2.88 1.66
C GLU A 27 -17.36 -4.13 0.98
N LYS A 28 -18.68 -4.32 1.07
CA LYS A 28 -19.35 -5.37 0.31
C LYS A 28 -19.58 -4.91 -1.14
N GLU A 29 -19.67 -5.87 -2.04
CA GLU A 29 -19.86 -5.57 -3.47
C GLU A 29 -21.12 -4.76 -3.72
N GLU A 30 -22.21 -5.05 -3.00
CA GLU A 30 -23.48 -4.31 -3.10
C GLU A 30 -23.41 -2.88 -2.55
N GLU A 31 -22.45 -2.60 -1.64
CA GLU A 31 -22.24 -1.28 -1.03
C GLU A 31 -21.32 -0.39 -1.87
N LEU A 32 -20.59 -0.96 -2.83
CA LEU A 32 -19.56 -0.25 -3.58
C LEU A 32 -20.10 1.01 -4.28
N LYS A 33 -21.33 0.96 -4.82
CA LYS A 33 -22.03 2.09 -5.44
C LYS A 33 -22.35 3.23 -4.48
N ASP A 34 -22.40 2.95 -3.16
CA ASP A 34 -22.65 3.95 -2.15
C ASP A 34 -21.36 4.69 -1.81
N PHE A 35 -20.19 4.03 -1.97
CA PHE A 35 -18.90 4.61 -1.67
C PHE A 35 -18.26 5.36 -2.83
N MET A 36 -18.41 4.89 -4.08
CA MET A 36 -17.76 5.53 -5.23
C MET A 36 -18.68 5.65 -6.45
N GLY A 37 -18.27 6.49 -7.40
CA GLY A 37 -19.00 6.78 -8.64
C GLY A 37 -19.82 8.05 -8.56
N GLU A 38 -20.66 8.28 -9.55
CA GLU A 38 -21.40 9.56 -9.74
C GLU A 38 -22.23 9.98 -8.52
N ASN A 39 -22.84 9.01 -7.83
CA ASN A 39 -23.68 9.25 -6.66
C ASN A 39 -23.06 8.73 -5.35
N GLY A 40 -21.80 8.29 -5.39
CA GLY A 40 -21.07 7.78 -4.23
C GLY A 40 -20.69 8.89 -3.26
N TYR A 41 -20.32 8.51 -2.03
CA TYR A 41 -19.78 9.44 -1.04
C TYR A 41 -18.48 10.07 -1.49
N PHE A 42 -17.68 9.33 -2.28
CA PHE A 42 -16.40 9.76 -2.86
C PHE A 42 -16.43 9.60 -4.38
N SER A 43 -15.58 10.33 -5.07
CA SER A 43 -15.38 10.17 -6.51
C SER A 43 -14.79 8.79 -6.85
N THR A 44 -13.90 8.31 -5.99
CA THR A 44 -13.25 7.01 -6.06
C THR A 44 -12.81 6.53 -4.68
N ILE A 45 -12.49 5.25 -4.55
CA ILE A 45 -11.85 4.68 -3.36
C ILE A 45 -10.60 3.89 -3.76
N PHE A 46 -9.65 3.72 -2.83
CA PHE A 46 -8.47 2.91 -3.07
C PHE A 46 -8.79 1.42 -3.20
N ASP A 47 -8.10 0.74 -4.11
CA ASP A 47 -8.11 -0.72 -4.23
C ASP A 47 -6.97 -1.34 -3.41
N PHE A 48 -7.31 -1.92 -2.27
CA PHE A 48 -6.36 -2.63 -1.41
C PHE A 48 -6.43 -4.16 -1.59
N SER A 49 -7.15 -4.66 -2.57
CA SER A 49 -7.37 -6.10 -2.73
C SER A 49 -6.06 -6.86 -2.93
N GLN A 50 -5.12 -6.31 -3.70
CA GLN A 50 -3.81 -6.91 -3.97
C GLN A 50 -2.94 -6.93 -2.71
N THR A 51 -2.92 -5.82 -1.97
CA THR A 51 -2.14 -5.69 -0.73
C THR A 51 -2.64 -6.64 0.36
N ASN A 52 -3.95 -6.83 0.44
CA ASN A 52 -4.57 -7.69 1.44
C ASN A 52 -4.52 -9.18 1.12
N ALA A 53 -4.28 -9.58 -0.13
CA ALA A 53 -4.34 -10.97 -0.58
C ALA A 53 -3.37 -11.92 0.13
N GLY A 54 -2.28 -11.42 0.69
CA GLY A 54 -1.29 -12.20 1.42
C GLY A 54 -1.30 -12.02 2.94
N LYS A 55 -2.15 -11.12 3.45
CA LYS A 55 -2.20 -10.80 4.89
C LYS A 55 -2.90 -11.90 5.67
N SER A 56 -2.35 -12.25 6.83
CA SER A 56 -2.91 -13.24 7.76
C SER A 56 -3.51 -12.55 8.99
N PRO A 57 -4.63 -13.03 9.52
CA PRO A 57 -5.19 -12.56 10.77
C PRO A 57 -4.36 -12.96 12.01
N LYS A 58 -3.34 -13.80 11.85
CA LYS A 58 -2.48 -14.24 12.95
C LYS A 58 -1.34 -13.27 13.25
N GLY A 59 -1.00 -12.38 12.32
CA GLY A 59 0.11 -11.44 12.42
C GLY A 59 1.07 -11.53 11.23
N TRP A 60 2.03 -10.63 11.18
CA TRP A 60 2.95 -10.51 10.05
C TRP A 60 3.85 -11.73 9.84
N TYR A 61 4.16 -12.47 10.89
CA TYR A 61 4.95 -13.71 10.81
C TYR A 61 4.30 -14.80 9.94
N ASP A 62 2.98 -14.74 9.74
CA ASP A 62 2.20 -15.68 8.94
C ASP A 62 1.77 -15.05 7.58
N ASN A 63 2.16 -13.80 7.31
CA ASN A 63 1.92 -13.15 6.02
C ASN A 63 2.75 -13.81 4.93
N ARG A 64 2.23 -13.74 3.72
CA ARG A 64 2.95 -14.15 2.51
C ARG A 64 2.77 -13.15 1.38
N ILE A 65 3.68 -13.16 0.45
CA ILE A 65 3.51 -12.41 -0.80
C ILE A 65 2.49 -13.16 -1.66
N PRO A 66 1.50 -12.48 -2.24
CA PRO A 66 0.55 -13.09 -3.17
C PRO A 66 1.29 -13.71 -4.37
N THR A 67 0.81 -14.84 -4.85
CA THR A 67 1.27 -15.37 -6.13
C THR A 67 0.81 -14.46 -7.28
N VAL A 68 1.47 -14.56 -8.43
CA VAL A 68 1.09 -13.79 -9.63
C VAL A 68 -0.36 -14.04 -10.03
N ASP A 69 -0.84 -15.27 -9.90
CA ASP A 69 -2.24 -15.58 -10.23
C ASP A 69 -3.22 -14.99 -9.22
N GLU A 70 -2.92 -14.99 -7.93
CA GLU A 70 -3.73 -14.33 -6.92
C GLU A 70 -3.78 -12.82 -7.14
N TYR A 71 -2.63 -12.19 -7.37
CA TYR A 71 -2.54 -10.76 -7.71
C TYR A 71 -3.41 -10.43 -8.92
N LYS A 72 -3.25 -11.18 -10.00
CA LYS A 72 -4.05 -11.03 -11.23
C LYS A 72 -5.54 -11.20 -10.98
N GLN A 73 -5.95 -12.19 -10.15
CA GLN A 73 -7.35 -12.37 -9.80
C GLN A 73 -7.91 -11.20 -8.99
N CYS A 74 -7.14 -10.63 -8.07
CA CYS A 74 -7.52 -9.40 -7.36
C CYS A 74 -7.80 -8.28 -8.36
N CYS A 75 -6.88 -7.99 -9.29
CA CYS A 75 -7.06 -6.97 -10.31
C CYS A 75 -8.33 -7.21 -11.16
N PHE A 76 -8.55 -8.43 -11.64
CA PHE A 76 -9.73 -8.76 -12.44
C PHE A 76 -11.03 -8.65 -11.64
N ASN A 77 -11.01 -9.04 -10.37
CA ASN A 77 -12.17 -8.92 -9.49
C ASN A 77 -12.54 -7.46 -9.25
N SER A 78 -11.56 -6.61 -8.92
CA SER A 78 -11.77 -5.17 -8.73
C SER A 78 -12.32 -4.51 -9.98
N GLN A 79 -11.73 -4.80 -11.16
CA GLN A 79 -12.21 -4.28 -12.44
C GLN A 79 -13.66 -4.69 -12.73
N ARG A 80 -14.04 -5.92 -12.37
CA ARG A 80 -15.38 -6.44 -12.56
C ARG A 80 -16.39 -5.80 -11.62
N LYS A 81 -16.04 -5.68 -10.34
CA LYS A 81 -16.88 -5.02 -9.32
C LYS A 81 -17.15 -3.55 -9.64
N ALA A 82 -16.16 -2.82 -10.12
CA ALA A 82 -16.29 -1.41 -10.47
C ALA A 82 -17.07 -1.16 -11.77
N LYS A 83 -17.29 -2.20 -12.59
CA LYS A 83 -17.91 -2.05 -13.91
C LYS A 83 -19.33 -1.48 -13.81
N GLY A 84 -19.55 -0.32 -14.43
CA GLY A 84 -20.85 0.37 -14.43
C GLY A 84 -21.14 1.19 -13.18
N ILE A 85 -20.21 1.19 -12.19
CA ILE A 85 -20.30 1.99 -10.97
C ILE A 85 -19.33 3.18 -11.06
N GLY A 86 -18.04 2.89 -11.28
CA GLY A 86 -16.98 3.89 -11.30
C GLY A 86 -15.64 3.25 -11.65
N MET A 87 -14.57 3.77 -11.06
CA MET A 87 -13.22 3.20 -11.15
C MET A 87 -12.51 3.38 -9.81
N TYR A 88 -11.67 2.41 -9.47
CA TYR A 88 -10.82 2.49 -8.30
C TYR A 88 -9.65 3.45 -8.48
N SER A 89 -9.13 3.96 -7.38
CA SER A 89 -7.79 4.52 -7.28
C SER A 89 -6.80 3.37 -7.11
N ASN A 90 -5.97 3.15 -8.13
CA ASN A 90 -4.97 2.09 -8.11
C ASN A 90 -3.80 2.50 -7.22
N ILE A 91 -3.35 1.58 -6.36
CA ILE A 91 -2.27 1.81 -5.41
C ILE A 91 -1.47 0.52 -5.22
N ILE A 92 -0.15 0.62 -5.13
CA ILE A 92 0.74 -0.50 -4.81
C ILE A 92 1.62 -0.25 -3.58
N GLU A 93 1.72 0.99 -3.15
CA GLU A 93 2.40 1.40 -1.92
C GLU A 93 1.87 2.75 -1.43
N ASN A 94 2.01 3.01 -0.16
CA ASN A 94 1.70 4.29 0.48
C ASN A 94 2.49 4.42 1.80
N HIS A 95 2.13 5.41 2.64
CA HIS A 95 2.76 5.64 3.94
C HIS A 95 2.41 4.58 5.01
N ASP A 96 1.49 3.68 4.74
CA ASP A 96 1.05 2.61 5.65
C ASP A 96 1.37 1.20 5.12
N GLU A 97 2.05 1.11 3.99
CA GLU A 97 2.46 -0.15 3.38
C GLU A 97 3.98 -0.17 3.11
N PRO A 98 4.60 -1.35 3.00
CA PRO A 98 5.98 -1.45 2.55
C PRO A 98 6.14 -0.97 1.10
N ARG A 99 7.36 -0.76 0.65
CA ARG A 99 7.65 -0.41 -0.74
C ARG A 99 7.18 -1.51 -1.70
N GLY A 100 6.42 -1.12 -2.73
CA GLY A 100 5.81 -2.05 -3.68
C GLY A 100 6.83 -2.93 -4.40
N VAL A 101 8.01 -2.40 -4.76
CA VAL A 101 9.10 -3.18 -5.33
C VAL A 101 9.52 -4.33 -4.42
N SER A 102 9.69 -4.06 -3.12
CA SER A 102 10.10 -5.07 -2.14
C SER A 102 8.96 -6.03 -1.76
N TYR A 103 7.71 -5.59 -1.90
CA TYR A 103 6.56 -6.42 -1.60
C TYR A 103 6.19 -7.37 -2.74
N TYR A 104 6.11 -6.86 -3.98
CA TYR A 104 5.59 -7.64 -5.10
C TYR A 104 6.67 -8.34 -5.93
N LEU A 105 7.91 -7.84 -5.94
CA LEU A 105 8.97 -8.43 -6.74
C LEU A 105 9.90 -9.31 -5.90
N PRO A 106 10.17 -10.55 -6.33
CA PRO A 106 11.26 -11.34 -5.74
C PRO A 106 12.58 -10.61 -5.98
N GLU A 107 13.56 -10.80 -5.10
CA GLU A 107 14.85 -10.09 -5.13
C GLU A 107 15.51 -10.15 -6.52
N VAL A 108 15.49 -11.32 -7.14
CA VAL A 108 16.05 -11.54 -8.50
C VAL A 108 15.39 -10.65 -9.58
N ALA A 109 14.18 -10.14 -9.34
CA ALA A 109 13.44 -9.29 -10.26
C ALA A 109 13.47 -7.79 -9.89
N ARG A 110 14.17 -7.40 -8.81
CA ARG A 110 14.26 -5.99 -8.36
C ARG A 110 15.26 -5.17 -9.14
N HIS A 111 15.39 -5.42 -10.43
CA HIS A 111 16.20 -4.66 -11.38
C HIS A 111 15.29 -3.77 -12.25
N ASP A 112 15.87 -2.85 -13.02
CA ASP A 112 15.16 -1.83 -13.81
C ASP A 112 13.98 -2.38 -14.61
N MET A 113 14.16 -3.51 -15.29
CA MET A 113 13.08 -4.09 -16.12
C MET A 113 11.94 -4.63 -15.26
N GLY A 114 12.24 -5.24 -14.12
CA GLY A 114 11.21 -5.72 -13.19
C GLY A 114 10.43 -4.55 -12.55
N LYS A 115 11.14 -3.50 -12.13
CA LYS A 115 10.52 -2.27 -11.60
C LYS A 115 9.63 -1.60 -12.65
N LYS A 116 10.10 -1.49 -13.90
CA LYS A 116 9.33 -0.95 -15.02
C LYS A 116 8.13 -1.83 -15.39
N LEU A 117 8.25 -3.15 -15.27
CA LEU A 117 7.12 -4.06 -15.49
C LEU A 117 6.03 -3.87 -14.44
N LEU A 118 6.41 -3.76 -13.16
CA LEU A 118 5.47 -3.48 -12.07
C LEU A 118 4.77 -2.13 -12.28
N ALA A 119 5.52 -1.11 -12.69
CA ALA A 119 4.96 0.19 -13.02
C ALA A 119 3.98 0.10 -14.21
N ALA A 120 4.35 -0.58 -15.29
CA ALA A 120 3.51 -0.72 -16.48
C ALA A 120 2.19 -1.47 -16.16
N GLU A 121 2.25 -2.53 -15.37
CA GLU A 121 1.06 -3.27 -14.95
C GLU A 121 0.10 -2.35 -14.20
N TYR A 122 0.58 -1.68 -13.17
CA TYR A 122 -0.19 -0.79 -12.32
C TYR A 122 -0.80 0.41 -13.09
N PHE A 123 -0.05 1.04 -14.00
CA PHE A 123 -0.52 2.16 -14.81
C PHE A 123 -1.53 1.77 -15.89
N LEU A 124 -1.50 0.53 -16.38
CA LEU A 124 -2.39 0.07 -17.45
C LEU A 124 -3.71 -0.52 -16.92
N LEU A 125 -3.86 -0.72 -15.62
CA LEU A 125 -5.14 -1.06 -15.02
C LEU A 125 -6.12 0.10 -15.18
N LYS A 126 -7.38 -0.22 -15.51
CA LYS A 126 -8.43 0.80 -15.51
C LYS A 126 -8.60 1.34 -14.10
N GLY A 127 -8.37 2.63 -13.92
CA GLY A 127 -8.43 3.29 -12.63
C GLY A 127 -7.61 4.57 -12.63
N LEU A 128 -7.54 5.22 -11.49
CA LEU A 128 -6.70 6.38 -11.28
C LEU A 128 -5.42 5.96 -10.55
N PRO A 129 -4.23 5.99 -11.19
CA PRO A 129 -2.99 5.60 -10.53
C PRO A 129 -2.56 6.68 -9.53
N PHE A 130 -2.31 6.25 -8.29
CA PHE A 130 -1.70 7.07 -7.25
C PHE A 130 -0.25 6.67 -7.08
N ILE A 131 0.66 7.59 -7.37
CA ILE A 131 2.10 7.39 -7.25
C ILE A 131 2.53 7.93 -5.89
N TYR A 132 3.07 7.05 -5.05
CA TYR A 132 3.64 7.45 -3.78
C TYR A 132 5.07 7.99 -3.98
N GLN A 133 5.48 8.96 -3.17
CA GLN A 133 6.83 9.55 -3.24
C GLN A 133 7.92 8.46 -3.13
N GLY A 134 8.85 8.45 -4.08
CA GLY A 134 9.91 7.44 -4.19
C GLY A 134 9.53 6.20 -5.01
N GLN A 135 8.25 5.99 -5.28
CA GLN A 135 7.79 4.91 -6.16
C GLN A 135 8.31 5.11 -7.60
N GLU A 136 8.37 6.34 -8.08
CA GLU A 136 8.91 6.73 -9.39
C GLU A 136 10.40 6.39 -9.54
N LEU A 137 11.14 6.32 -8.43
CA LEU A 137 12.53 5.88 -8.38
C LEU A 137 12.66 4.37 -8.20
N GLY A 138 11.57 3.69 -7.87
CA GLY A 138 11.60 2.28 -7.49
C GLY A 138 12.34 2.06 -6.18
N MET A 139 12.12 2.94 -5.18
CA MET A 139 12.66 2.77 -3.83
C MET A 139 12.28 1.41 -3.25
N GLU A 140 13.17 0.83 -2.47
CA GLU A 140 13.03 -0.48 -1.84
C GLU A 140 12.94 -0.34 -0.31
N ASN A 141 12.52 -1.40 0.36
CA ASN A 141 12.52 -1.48 1.81
C ASN A 141 13.92 -1.35 2.38
N MET A 142 14.01 -0.79 3.58
CA MET A 142 15.22 -0.88 4.41
C MET A 142 15.37 -2.27 5.03
N THR A 143 16.62 -2.63 5.33
CA THR A 143 16.91 -3.78 6.19
C THR A 143 17.17 -3.27 7.60
N TYR A 144 16.25 -3.54 8.51
CA TYR A 144 16.41 -3.23 9.93
C TYR A 144 17.19 -4.35 10.62
N THR A 145 18.20 -3.99 11.41
CA THR A 145 19.05 -4.92 12.17
C THR A 145 18.71 -4.96 13.66
N SER A 146 18.00 -3.95 14.16
CA SER A 146 17.50 -3.86 15.54
C SER A 146 16.12 -3.24 15.55
N ILE A 147 15.28 -3.67 16.49
CA ILE A 147 13.96 -3.07 16.71
C ILE A 147 14.05 -1.61 17.15
N ASP A 148 15.17 -1.19 17.72
CA ASP A 148 15.40 0.20 18.13
C ASP A 148 15.48 1.18 16.95
N GLN A 149 15.64 0.68 15.72
CA GLN A 149 15.60 1.47 14.48
C GLN A 149 14.19 1.72 13.98
N VAL A 150 13.18 1.12 14.61
CA VAL A 150 11.79 1.15 14.15
C VAL A 150 10.97 2.09 15.04
N ASN A 151 10.25 3.02 14.43
CA ASN A 151 9.39 3.98 15.12
C ASN A 151 7.90 3.61 15.06
N ASP A 152 7.48 2.83 14.07
CA ASP A 152 6.09 2.46 13.91
C ASP A 152 5.62 1.52 15.01
N ILE A 153 4.64 1.97 15.78
CA ILE A 153 4.09 1.22 16.91
C ILE A 153 3.49 -0.14 16.52
N SER A 154 2.92 -0.24 15.31
CA SER A 154 2.39 -1.52 14.80
C SER A 154 3.52 -2.50 14.51
N SER A 155 4.64 -2.02 13.95
CA SER A 155 5.82 -2.83 13.69
C SER A 155 6.46 -3.34 14.97
N ILE A 156 6.49 -2.51 16.02
CA ILE A 156 6.99 -2.91 17.35
C ILE A 156 6.08 -4.01 17.95
N ALA A 157 4.76 -3.83 17.88
CA ALA A 157 3.81 -4.83 18.37
C ALA A 157 3.92 -6.16 17.60
N GLU A 158 4.10 -6.11 16.28
CA GLU A 158 4.31 -7.32 15.46
C GLU A 158 5.65 -8.01 15.74
N TYR A 159 6.70 -7.25 16.07
CA TYR A 159 7.95 -7.84 16.54
C TYR A 159 7.74 -8.61 17.86
N GLU A 160 7.04 -8.02 18.82
CA GLU A 160 6.69 -8.69 20.08
C GLU A 160 5.87 -9.96 19.83
N GLU A 161 4.94 -9.92 18.87
CA GLU A 161 4.15 -11.09 18.47
C GLU A 161 5.04 -12.18 17.84
N CYS A 162 5.98 -11.83 16.95
CA CYS A 162 6.98 -12.76 16.41
C CYS A 162 7.77 -13.45 17.54
N MET A 163 8.21 -12.67 18.53
CA MET A 163 8.92 -13.22 19.70
C MET A 163 8.01 -14.11 20.55
N ARG A 164 6.75 -13.75 20.72
CA ARG A 164 5.75 -14.53 21.50
C ARG A 164 5.48 -15.89 20.88
N VAL A 165 5.46 -15.99 19.55
CA VAL A 165 5.28 -17.28 18.87
C VAL A 165 6.59 -18.09 18.75
N GLY A 166 7.70 -17.60 19.32
CA GLY A 166 8.95 -18.33 19.44
C GLY A 166 9.91 -18.18 18.27
N MET A 167 9.77 -17.14 17.43
CA MET A 167 10.74 -16.84 16.38
C MET A 167 12.09 -16.41 16.96
N SER A 168 13.17 -16.63 16.22
CA SER A 168 14.44 -16.03 16.53
C SER A 168 14.39 -14.51 16.31
N LYS A 169 15.23 -13.74 17.02
CA LYS A 169 15.34 -12.29 16.81
C LYS A 169 15.68 -11.96 15.36
N GLU A 170 16.55 -12.75 14.75
CA GLU A 170 16.95 -12.56 13.35
C GLU A 170 15.75 -12.74 12.40
N ASP A 171 14.95 -13.78 12.58
CA ASP A 171 13.80 -14.03 11.70
C ASP A 171 12.67 -13.02 11.96
N ALA A 172 12.46 -12.61 13.22
CA ALA A 172 11.54 -11.53 13.54
C ALA A 172 11.94 -10.22 12.84
N MET A 173 13.24 -9.86 12.84
CA MET A 173 13.72 -8.67 12.12
C MET A 173 13.57 -8.76 10.61
N LYS A 174 13.65 -9.96 10.01
CA LYS A 174 13.31 -10.15 8.58
C LYS A 174 11.84 -9.85 8.31
N VAL A 175 10.94 -10.31 9.17
CA VAL A 175 9.51 -9.99 9.09
C VAL A 175 9.27 -8.48 9.18
N ILE A 176 9.88 -7.82 10.15
CA ILE A 176 9.76 -6.37 10.32
C ILE A 176 10.32 -5.62 9.11
N SER A 177 11.50 -6.00 8.61
CA SER A 177 12.08 -5.40 7.39
C SER A 177 11.18 -5.58 6.17
N GLN A 178 10.43 -6.68 6.09
CA GLN A 178 9.53 -6.95 4.97
C GLN A 178 8.23 -6.13 5.04
N TYR A 179 7.64 -5.95 6.23
CA TYR A 179 6.27 -5.47 6.36
C TYR A 179 6.11 -4.15 7.10
N SER A 180 7.17 -3.60 7.71
CA SER A 180 7.09 -2.33 8.45
C SER A 180 6.63 -1.17 7.58
N ARG A 181 5.70 -0.37 8.10
CA ARG A 181 5.27 0.90 7.50
C ARG A 181 6.39 1.93 7.44
N ASP A 182 7.40 1.84 8.31
CA ASP A 182 8.56 2.74 8.29
C ASP A 182 9.33 2.66 6.96
N ASN A 183 9.21 1.55 6.21
CA ASN A 183 9.75 1.46 4.86
C ASN A 183 9.19 2.52 3.90
N GLY A 184 7.88 2.80 3.99
CA GLY A 184 7.23 3.87 3.23
C GLY A 184 7.57 5.28 3.72
N ARG A 185 8.20 5.39 4.91
CA ARG A 185 8.47 6.68 5.60
C ARG A 185 9.95 7.04 5.61
N THR A 186 10.78 6.29 4.90
CA THR A 186 12.21 6.60 4.75
C THR A 186 12.41 7.90 3.98
N PRO A 187 13.49 8.66 4.24
CA PRO A 187 13.82 9.87 3.49
C PRO A 187 13.87 9.63 1.99
N PHE A 188 13.38 10.60 1.22
CA PHE A 188 13.41 10.54 -0.23
C PHE A 188 14.86 10.61 -0.73
N GLN A 189 15.19 9.79 -1.72
CA GLN A 189 16.51 9.71 -2.32
C GLN A 189 16.61 10.70 -3.50
N TRP A 190 17.21 11.87 -3.26
CA TRP A 190 17.29 12.94 -4.26
C TRP A 190 18.40 12.74 -5.28
N ASP A 191 19.55 12.22 -4.86
CA ASP A 191 20.72 11.96 -5.68
C ASP A 191 21.61 10.85 -5.08
N ASP A 192 22.79 10.63 -5.66
CA ASP A 192 23.77 9.62 -5.24
C ASP A 192 24.86 10.15 -4.28
N THR A 193 24.66 11.33 -3.71
CA THR A 193 25.57 11.91 -2.72
C THR A 193 25.32 11.35 -1.31
N GLU A 194 26.12 11.79 -0.33
CA GLU A 194 25.97 11.40 1.08
C GLU A 194 24.54 11.65 1.57
N ASN A 195 23.98 10.70 2.33
CA ASN A 195 22.59 10.69 2.80
C ASN A 195 21.56 10.79 1.63
N ALA A 196 21.93 10.31 0.45
CA ALA A 196 21.09 10.38 -0.76
C ALA A 196 20.63 11.83 -1.08
N GLY A 197 21.45 12.82 -0.82
CA GLY A 197 21.14 14.23 -1.02
C GLY A 197 20.02 14.80 -0.10
N PHE A 198 19.51 14.01 0.83
CA PHE A 198 18.42 14.43 1.70
C PHE A 198 18.88 15.43 2.79
N THR A 199 20.04 15.24 3.35
CA THR A 199 20.61 16.09 4.40
C THR A 199 22.13 16.08 4.40
N THR A 200 22.74 17.16 4.87
CA THR A 200 24.18 17.25 5.16
C THR A 200 24.49 16.96 6.64
N GLY A 201 23.47 16.63 7.44
CA GLY A 201 23.63 16.24 8.84
C GLY A 201 24.22 14.83 8.99
N THR A 202 24.80 14.57 10.13
CA THR A 202 25.17 13.18 10.52
C THR A 202 23.95 12.43 11.03
N PRO A 203 23.82 11.14 10.72
CA PRO A 203 22.73 10.31 11.25
C PRO A 203 22.69 10.24 12.76
#